data_32601f9136459cc1a276347d4d846244
#
_entry.id   32601f9136459cc1a276347d4d846244
#
_cell.length_a   1.000
_cell.length_b   1.000
_cell.length_c   1.000
_cell.angle_alpha   90.00
_cell.angle_beta   90.00
_cell.angle_gamma   90.00
#
_symmetry.space_group_name_H-M   'P 1'
#
loop_
_entity.id
_entity.type
_entity.pdbx_description
1 polymer ?
#
loop_
_entity_poly.entity_id
_entity_poly.type
_entity_poly.pdbx_seq_one_letter_code
_entity_poly.pdbx_strand_id
1 'polypeptide(L)'
;MNRLTSILRRCVDDYSMIEDGERIAVGVSGGKDSLALLCALANLRRFYPKRFELSAITIHMGMEGMDFSPVAELCEKLEVPYTLVKTQIQQVVFEDRKEKNPCSLCARMRKGVLNEKLLEQGIRKIALAHHYDDAVETFFMSLVYEGRIHCFSPVTYMDRRGVTQIRPLLYAREEHIRSIAERYK
;
A
#
# COMPACT_ATOMS: atom_id res chain seq x y z
N MET A 1 -1.09 15.48 -10.61
CA MET A 1 0.00 14.65 -10.07
C MET A 1 0.98 15.47 -9.24
N ASN A 2 1.55 16.57 -9.73
CA ASN A 2 2.58 17.36 -9.00
C ASN A 2 2.19 17.76 -7.57
N ARG A 3 0.93 18.22 -7.33
CA ARG A 3 0.45 18.58 -5.99
C ARG A 3 0.45 17.37 -5.03
N LEU A 4 -0.02 16.20 -5.48
CA LEU A 4 -0.01 14.99 -4.65
C LEU A 4 1.42 14.56 -4.33
N THR A 5 2.32 14.59 -5.33
CA THR A 5 3.74 14.26 -5.14
C THR A 5 4.40 15.20 -4.12
N SER A 6 4.05 16.50 -4.11
CA SER A 6 4.59 17.46 -3.13
C SER A 6 4.08 17.18 -1.71
N ILE A 7 2.79 16.83 -1.56
CA ILE A 7 2.21 16.44 -0.27
C ILE A 7 2.86 15.14 0.24
N LEU A 8 2.99 14.14 -0.64
CA LEU A 8 3.64 12.87 -0.35
C LEU A 8 5.10 13.08 0.05
N ARG A 9 5.86 13.88 -0.71
CA ARG A 9 7.25 14.20 -0.40
C ARG A 9 7.40 14.77 1.00
N ARG A 10 6.56 15.74 1.37
CA ARG A 10 6.59 16.32 2.73
C ARG A 10 6.40 15.24 3.80
N CYS A 11 5.44 14.33 3.63
CA CYS A 11 5.24 13.23 4.56
C CYS A 11 6.45 12.29 4.63
N VAL A 12 7.05 11.97 3.48
CA VAL A 12 8.28 11.16 3.37
C VAL A 12 9.45 11.81 4.10
N ASP A 13 9.62 13.13 3.93
CA ASP A 13 10.70 13.89 4.55
C ASP A 13 10.50 14.02 6.08
N ASP A 14 9.31 14.40 6.54
CA ASP A 14 8.97 14.60 7.95
C ASP A 14 9.14 13.32 8.79
N TYR A 15 8.88 12.14 8.20
CA TYR A 15 9.01 10.85 8.89
C TYR A 15 10.22 10.03 8.44
N SER A 16 11.13 10.59 7.67
CA SER A 16 12.33 9.90 7.17
C SER A 16 12.02 8.52 6.59
N MET A 17 10.97 8.45 5.73
CA MET A 17 10.44 7.19 5.25
C MET A 17 11.35 6.49 4.23
N ILE A 18 12.23 7.22 3.54
CA ILE A 18 13.08 6.72 2.46
C ILE A 18 14.55 7.02 2.76
N GLU A 19 15.38 5.98 2.75
CA GLU A 19 16.83 6.09 2.82
C GLU A 19 17.46 5.92 1.43
N ASP A 20 18.69 6.38 1.29
CA ASP A 20 19.41 6.26 0.01
C ASP A 20 19.74 4.80 -0.32
N GLY A 21 19.52 4.41 -1.57
CA GLY A 21 19.76 3.04 -2.07
C GLY A 21 18.69 2.01 -1.68
N GLU A 22 17.58 2.41 -1.05
CA GLU A 22 16.53 1.47 -0.63
C GLU A 22 15.70 0.90 -1.79
N ARG A 23 15.21 -0.31 -1.57
CA ARG A 23 14.21 -0.98 -2.42
C ARG A 23 12.85 -0.95 -1.72
N ILE A 24 11.86 -0.34 -2.35
CA ILE A 24 10.51 -0.13 -1.80
C ILE A 24 9.48 -0.81 -2.69
N ALA A 25 8.67 -1.69 -2.11
CA ALA A 25 7.50 -2.21 -2.81
C ALA A 25 6.28 -1.35 -2.52
N VAL A 26 5.42 -1.17 -3.50
CA VAL A 26 4.09 -0.57 -3.33
C VAL A 26 3.05 -1.68 -3.34
N GLY A 27 2.25 -1.77 -2.26
CA GLY A 27 1.10 -2.66 -2.22
C GLY A 27 -0.04 -2.10 -3.09
N VAL A 28 -0.30 -2.72 -4.23
CA VAL A 28 -1.30 -2.26 -5.19
C VAL A 28 -2.52 -3.17 -5.15
N SER A 29 -3.67 -2.62 -4.77
CA SER A 29 -4.96 -3.35 -4.74
C SER A 29 -5.80 -3.17 -6.01
N GLY A 30 -5.38 -2.31 -6.94
CA GLY A 30 -6.19 -1.87 -8.08
C GLY A 30 -7.13 -0.70 -7.76
N GLY A 31 -7.31 -0.34 -6.47
CA GLY A 31 -8.12 0.81 -6.08
C GLY A 31 -7.39 2.15 -6.28
N LYS A 32 -8.17 3.24 -6.41
CA LYS A 32 -7.70 4.61 -6.67
C LYS A 32 -6.52 5.06 -5.82
N ASP A 33 -6.54 4.72 -4.51
CA ASP A 33 -5.55 5.19 -3.55
C ASP A 33 -4.21 4.51 -3.76
N SER A 34 -4.22 3.19 -4.01
CA SER A 34 -3.01 2.41 -4.29
C SER A 34 -2.37 2.78 -5.62
N LEU A 35 -3.18 3.09 -6.64
CA LEU A 35 -2.69 3.57 -7.94
C LEU A 35 -2.13 4.99 -7.82
N ALA A 36 -2.78 5.86 -7.07
CA ALA A 36 -2.30 7.21 -6.80
C ALA A 36 -0.95 7.20 -6.05
N LEU A 37 -0.80 6.32 -5.04
CA LEU A 37 0.47 6.12 -4.34
C LEU A 37 1.58 5.68 -5.29
N LEU A 38 1.31 4.66 -6.12
CA LEU A 38 2.27 4.14 -7.10
C LEU A 38 2.75 5.26 -8.03
N CYS A 39 1.80 5.99 -8.64
CA CYS A 39 2.12 7.10 -9.55
C CYS A 39 2.89 8.23 -8.86
N ALA A 40 2.53 8.56 -7.61
CA ALA A 40 3.20 9.63 -6.87
C ALA A 40 4.63 9.26 -6.47
N LEU A 41 4.87 8.00 -6.05
CA LEU A 41 6.22 7.51 -5.74
C LEU A 41 7.08 7.36 -7.01
N ALA A 42 6.51 6.86 -8.11
CA ALA A 42 7.22 6.79 -9.39
C ALA A 42 7.63 8.18 -9.89
N ASN A 43 6.76 9.18 -9.71
CA ASN A 43 7.10 10.57 -10.03
C ASN A 43 8.15 11.14 -9.07
N LEU A 44 8.03 10.89 -7.76
CA LEU A 44 8.99 11.33 -6.76
C LEU A 44 10.39 10.78 -7.04
N ARG A 45 10.51 9.50 -7.40
CA ARG A 45 11.78 8.82 -7.71
C ARG A 45 12.64 9.57 -8.73
N ARG A 46 12.02 10.34 -9.63
CA ARG A 46 12.71 11.04 -10.74
C ARG A 46 13.54 12.25 -10.29
N PHE A 47 13.21 12.85 -9.13
CA PHE A 47 13.84 14.09 -8.68
C PHE A 47 14.14 14.13 -7.17
N TYR A 48 13.85 13.03 -6.46
CA TYR A 48 14.13 12.95 -5.02
C TYR A 48 15.64 12.87 -4.78
N PRO A 49 16.18 13.58 -3.78
CA PRO A 49 17.63 13.62 -3.55
C PRO A 49 18.22 12.26 -3.14
N LYS A 50 17.45 11.41 -2.47
CA LYS A 50 17.83 10.04 -2.14
C LYS A 50 17.39 9.09 -3.28
N ARG A 51 18.27 8.24 -3.75
CA ARG A 51 17.95 7.25 -4.79
C ARG A 51 17.24 6.07 -4.16
N PHE A 52 16.17 5.58 -4.79
CA PHE A 52 15.49 4.38 -4.36
C PHE A 52 14.87 3.65 -5.56
N GLU A 53 14.76 2.34 -5.43
CA GLU A 53 14.10 1.49 -6.41
C GLU A 53 12.64 1.25 -6.01
N LEU A 54 11.75 1.20 -6.99
CA LEU A 54 10.34 0.87 -6.80
C LEU A 54 10.02 -0.46 -7.45
N SER A 55 9.15 -1.23 -6.78
CA SER A 55 8.41 -2.35 -7.37
C SER A 55 6.95 -2.26 -6.94
N ALA A 56 6.06 -2.91 -7.68
CA ALA A 56 4.65 -2.99 -7.35
C ALA A 56 4.26 -4.45 -7.11
N ILE A 57 3.43 -4.69 -6.10
CA ILE A 57 2.99 -6.04 -5.76
C ILE A 57 1.49 -6.07 -5.50
N THR A 58 0.79 -7.01 -6.12
CA THR A 58 -0.64 -7.27 -5.93
C THR A 58 -0.86 -8.69 -5.45
N ILE A 59 -1.69 -8.85 -4.42
CA ILE A 59 -2.15 -10.17 -3.97
C ILE A 59 -3.54 -10.42 -4.55
N HIS A 60 -3.62 -11.35 -5.51
CA HIS A 60 -4.89 -11.82 -6.07
C HIS A 60 -5.48 -12.87 -5.12
N MET A 61 -6.66 -12.61 -4.60
CA MET A 61 -7.27 -13.44 -3.56
C MET A 61 -7.95 -14.71 -4.08
N GLY A 62 -7.98 -14.94 -5.40
CA GLY A 62 -8.65 -16.08 -6.02
C GLY A 62 -10.11 -15.79 -6.41
N MET A 63 -10.55 -14.52 -6.36
CA MET A 63 -11.91 -14.15 -6.79
C MET A 63 -12.00 -14.16 -8.32
N GLU A 64 -13.07 -14.75 -8.85
CA GLU A 64 -13.35 -14.69 -10.29
C GLU A 64 -13.67 -13.25 -10.72
N GLY A 65 -13.31 -12.89 -11.96
CA GLY A 65 -13.58 -11.58 -12.54
C GLY A 65 -12.64 -10.44 -12.10
N MET A 66 -11.63 -10.71 -11.26
CA MET A 66 -10.61 -9.71 -10.94
C MET A 66 -9.56 -9.64 -12.06
N ASP A 67 -9.55 -8.53 -12.79
CA ASP A 67 -8.55 -8.24 -13.81
C ASP A 67 -7.55 -7.20 -13.32
N PHE A 68 -6.27 -7.56 -13.32
CA PHE A 68 -5.15 -6.68 -12.96
C PHE A 68 -4.30 -6.29 -14.17
N SER A 69 -4.75 -6.57 -15.40
CA SER A 69 -4.06 -6.15 -16.62
C SER A 69 -3.86 -4.62 -16.67
N PRO A 70 -4.85 -3.78 -16.29
CA PRO A 70 -4.64 -2.33 -16.26
C PRO A 70 -3.56 -1.89 -15.27
N VAL A 71 -3.39 -2.63 -14.18
CA VAL A 71 -2.32 -2.36 -13.19
C VAL A 71 -0.95 -2.70 -13.80
N ALA A 72 -0.84 -3.83 -14.50
CA ALA A 72 0.39 -4.24 -15.18
C ALA A 72 0.80 -3.22 -16.25
N GLU A 73 -0.14 -2.79 -17.09
CA GLU A 73 0.10 -1.75 -18.11
C GLU A 73 0.56 -0.41 -17.50
N LEU A 74 -0.06 -0.01 -16.37
CA LEU A 74 0.36 1.19 -15.66
C LEU A 74 1.78 1.05 -15.12
N CYS A 75 2.13 -0.09 -14.54
CA CYS A 75 3.47 -0.37 -14.02
C CYS A 75 4.51 -0.33 -15.15
N GLU A 76 4.20 -0.88 -16.32
CA GLU A 76 5.07 -0.82 -17.50
C GLU A 76 5.31 0.63 -17.93
N LYS A 77 4.26 1.44 -18.06
CA LYS A 77 4.36 2.88 -18.39
C LYS A 77 5.16 3.69 -17.37
N LEU A 78 5.17 3.26 -16.12
CA LEU A 78 5.92 3.90 -15.03
C LEU A 78 7.34 3.33 -14.86
N GLU A 79 7.72 2.32 -15.65
CA GLU A 79 8.99 1.60 -15.52
C GLU A 79 9.17 1.04 -14.10
N VAL A 80 8.10 0.43 -13.56
CA VAL A 80 8.07 -0.19 -12.23
C VAL A 80 7.86 -1.68 -12.38
N PRO A 81 8.77 -2.54 -11.93
CA PRO A 81 8.58 -3.99 -11.93
C PRO A 81 7.30 -4.38 -11.17
N TYR A 82 6.49 -5.25 -11.78
CA TYR A 82 5.20 -5.67 -11.22
C TYR A 82 5.17 -7.16 -10.92
N THR A 83 4.66 -7.51 -9.74
CA THR A 83 4.45 -8.90 -9.31
C THR A 83 2.98 -9.12 -8.93
N LEU A 84 2.29 -10.01 -9.65
CA LEU A 84 0.96 -10.51 -9.31
C LEU A 84 1.10 -11.86 -8.61
N VAL A 85 0.76 -11.91 -7.32
CA VAL A 85 0.79 -13.15 -6.54
C VAL A 85 -0.62 -13.74 -6.52
N LYS A 86 -0.83 -14.85 -7.23
CA LYS A 86 -2.10 -15.57 -7.22
C LYS A 86 -2.22 -16.44 -5.97
N THR A 87 -3.34 -16.35 -5.26
CA THR A 87 -3.62 -17.13 -4.06
C THR A 87 -5.04 -17.71 -4.09
N GLN A 88 -5.30 -18.63 -3.19
CA GLN A 88 -6.64 -19.22 -2.96
C GLN A 88 -7.24 -18.72 -1.62
N ILE A 89 -6.88 -17.51 -1.19
CA ILE A 89 -7.30 -16.95 0.10
C ILE A 89 -8.82 -16.94 0.24
N GLN A 90 -9.55 -16.61 -0.83
CA GLN A 90 -10.99 -16.60 -0.82
C GLN A 90 -11.55 -17.98 -0.50
N GLN A 91 -11.13 -19.01 -1.23
CA GLN A 91 -11.57 -20.39 -0.99
C GLN A 91 -11.31 -20.83 0.44
N VAL A 92 -10.09 -20.63 0.93
CA VAL A 92 -9.70 -21.01 2.30
C VAL A 92 -10.54 -20.30 3.35
N VAL A 93 -10.82 -19.00 3.17
CA VAL A 93 -11.51 -18.17 4.19
C VAL A 93 -13.01 -18.43 4.20
N PHE A 94 -13.64 -18.52 3.02
CA PHE A 94 -15.10 -18.54 2.91
C PHE A 94 -15.68 -19.94 2.73
N GLU A 95 -14.95 -20.86 2.11
CA GLU A 95 -15.45 -22.21 1.80
C GLU A 95 -14.91 -23.25 2.79
N ASP A 96 -13.58 -23.28 3.01
CA ASP A 96 -12.97 -24.34 3.82
C ASP A 96 -13.12 -24.08 5.32
N ARG A 97 -12.84 -22.85 5.80
CA ARG A 97 -12.82 -22.55 7.24
C ARG A 97 -14.13 -21.99 7.79
N LYS A 98 -14.97 -21.36 6.97
CA LYS A 98 -16.25 -20.74 7.36
C LYS A 98 -16.15 -19.91 8.66
N GLU A 99 -15.10 -19.11 8.74
CA GLU A 99 -14.75 -18.35 9.94
C GLU A 99 -15.84 -17.36 10.34
N LYS A 100 -16.07 -17.19 11.65
CA LYS A 100 -17.02 -16.21 12.18
C LYS A 100 -16.62 -14.76 11.81
N ASN A 101 -15.30 -14.49 11.65
CA ASN A 101 -14.77 -13.20 11.24
C ASN A 101 -13.85 -13.35 10.01
N PRO A 102 -14.43 -13.58 8.81
CA PRO A 102 -13.68 -13.88 7.60
C PRO A 102 -12.75 -12.72 7.19
N CYS A 103 -13.14 -11.46 7.43
CA CYS A 103 -12.33 -10.29 7.07
C CYS A 103 -10.99 -10.27 7.82
N SER A 104 -10.99 -10.61 9.10
CA SER A 104 -9.77 -10.64 9.92
C SER A 104 -8.79 -11.73 9.44
N LEU A 105 -9.31 -12.93 9.12
CA LEU A 105 -8.48 -14.01 8.59
C LEU A 105 -7.92 -13.65 7.21
N CYS A 106 -8.76 -13.14 6.33
CA CYS A 106 -8.37 -12.67 5.00
C CYS A 106 -7.24 -11.64 5.06
N ALA A 107 -7.37 -10.62 5.93
CA ALA A 107 -6.35 -9.60 6.12
C ALA A 107 -5.02 -10.18 6.63
N ARG A 108 -5.06 -11.13 7.58
CA ARG A 108 -3.87 -11.82 8.08
C ARG A 108 -3.18 -12.65 7.01
N MET A 109 -3.95 -13.41 6.22
CA MET A 109 -3.39 -14.24 5.15
C MET A 109 -2.76 -13.38 4.06
N ARG A 110 -3.45 -12.32 3.61
CA ARG A 110 -2.90 -11.34 2.64
C ARG A 110 -1.59 -10.74 3.13
N LYS A 111 -1.55 -10.28 4.39
CA LYS A 111 -0.35 -9.73 5.00
C LYS A 111 0.77 -10.77 5.09
N GLY A 112 0.44 -12.03 5.38
CA GLY A 112 1.40 -13.14 5.41
C GLY A 112 2.06 -13.37 4.05
N VAL A 113 1.26 -13.59 3.03
CA VAL A 113 1.72 -13.80 1.64
C VAL A 113 2.52 -12.61 1.11
N LEU A 114 2.05 -11.39 1.39
CA LEU A 114 2.74 -10.18 0.97
C LEU A 114 4.14 -10.09 1.58
N ASN A 115 4.26 -10.31 2.89
CA ASN A 115 5.55 -10.24 3.57
C ASN A 115 6.52 -11.34 3.10
N GLU A 116 6.02 -12.56 2.89
CA GLU A 116 6.82 -13.66 2.36
C GLU A 116 7.40 -13.30 0.98
N LYS A 117 6.54 -12.78 0.10
CA LYS A 117 6.96 -12.39 -1.26
C LYS A 117 7.96 -11.24 -1.27
N LEU A 118 7.80 -10.27 -0.36
CA LEU A 118 8.77 -9.20 -0.17
C LEU A 118 10.15 -9.74 0.22
N LEU A 119 10.20 -10.66 1.18
CA LEU A 119 11.44 -11.25 1.66
C LEU A 119 12.13 -12.11 0.58
N GLU A 120 11.36 -12.88 -0.20
CA GLU A 120 11.88 -13.63 -1.36
C GLU A 120 12.57 -12.70 -2.38
N GLN A 121 12.03 -11.51 -2.57
CA GLN A 121 12.59 -10.49 -3.47
C GLN A 121 13.70 -9.65 -2.82
N GLY A 122 14.05 -9.90 -1.56
CA GLY A 122 15.03 -9.12 -0.80
C GLY A 122 14.56 -7.70 -0.50
N ILE A 123 13.24 -7.44 -0.48
CA ILE A 123 12.65 -6.13 -0.20
C ILE A 123 12.21 -6.10 1.26
N ARG A 124 12.66 -5.10 2.00
CA ARG A 124 12.35 -4.94 3.43
C ARG A 124 11.48 -3.71 3.75
N LYS A 125 11.02 -3.00 2.73
CA LYS A 125 10.15 -1.83 2.91
C LYS A 125 8.95 -1.89 1.98
N ILE A 126 7.75 -1.64 2.53
CA ILE A 126 6.51 -1.58 1.75
C ILE A 126 5.77 -0.29 2.02
N ALA A 127 5.32 0.36 0.95
CA ALA A 127 4.46 1.53 0.98
C ALA A 127 2.99 1.11 0.83
N LEU A 128 2.15 1.57 1.74
CA LEU A 128 0.71 1.34 1.76
C LEU A 128 -0.04 2.67 1.58
N ALA A 129 -1.18 2.62 0.91
CA ALA A 129 -1.91 3.80 0.45
C ALA A 129 -2.89 4.40 1.48
N HIS A 130 -2.67 4.17 2.78
CA HIS A 130 -3.46 4.82 3.81
C HIS A 130 -3.24 6.34 3.74
N HIS A 131 -4.33 7.10 3.78
CA HIS A 131 -4.32 8.55 3.65
C HIS A 131 -4.85 9.24 4.94
N TYR A 132 -5.00 10.57 4.90
CA TYR A 132 -5.40 11.36 6.05
C TYR A 132 -6.76 10.91 6.65
N ASP A 133 -7.75 10.68 5.78
CA ASP A 133 -9.10 10.32 6.21
C ASP A 133 -9.12 8.93 6.87
N ASP A 134 -8.34 7.96 6.37
CA ASP A 134 -8.18 6.65 7.04
C ASP A 134 -7.62 6.79 8.46
N ALA A 135 -6.70 7.74 8.66
CA ALA A 135 -6.13 7.99 9.99
C ALA A 135 -7.18 8.58 10.94
N VAL A 136 -7.98 9.53 10.46
CA VAL A 136 -9.08 10.14 11.21
C VAL A 136 -10.13 9.10 11.55
N GLU A 137 -10.57 8.31 10.58
CA GLU A 137 -11.54 7.22 10.77
C GLU A 137 -11.04 6.19 11.79
N THR A 138 -9.79 5.73 11.65
CA THR A 138 -9.17 4.78 12.57
C THR A 138 -9.12 5.33 13.99
N PHE A 139 -8.76 6.61 14.15
CA PHE A 139 -8.74 7.28 15.45
C PHE A 139 -10.13 7.30 16.10
N PHE A 140 -11.16 7.72 15.36
CA PHE A 140 -12.54 7.75 15.89
C PHE A 140 -13.07 6.36 16.16
N MET A 141 -12.81 5.38 15.31
CA MET A 141 -13.21 3.99 15.55
C MET A 141 -12.57 3.43 16.82
N SER A 142 -11.28 3.66 17.01
CA SER A 142 -10.57 3.24 18.22
C SER A 142 -11.12 3.91 19.47
N LEU A 143 -11.41 5.21 19.40
CA LEU A 143 -12.00 5.96 20.52
C LEU A 143 -13.39 5.44 20.89
N VAL A 144 -14.27 5.24 19.90
CA VAL A 144 -15.68 4.90 20.13
C VAL A 144 -15.87 3.42 20.48
N TYR A 145 -15.20 2.51 19.79
CA TYR A 145 -15.40 1.06 19.96
C TYR A 145 -14.45 0.42 20.98
N GLU A 146 -13.24 0.96 21.12
CA GLU A 146 -12.22 0.37 22.00
C GLU A 146 -11.93 1.21 23.24
N GLY A 147 -12.46 2.44 23.34
CA GLY A 147 -12.15 3.37 24.41
C GLY A 147 -10.68 3.78 24.47
N ARG A 148 -9.96 3.75 23.33
CA ARG A 148 -8.54 4.02 23.24
C ARG A 148 -8.25 5.17 22.31
N ILE A 149 -7.28 5.99 22.67
CA ILE A 149 -6.67 6.98 21.77
C ILE A 149 -5.58 6.27 20.98
N HIS A 150 -5.95 5.73 19.82
CA HIS A 150 -5.03 4.97 18.97
C HIS A 150 -5.26 5.27 17.48
N CYS A 151 -4.15 5.34 16.73
CA CYS A 151 -4.13 5.34 15.28
C CYS A 151 -2.88 4.58 14.80
N PHE A 152 -2.84 4.17 13.56
CA PHE A 152 -1.65 3.56 12.98
C PHE A 152 -0.52 4.59 12.79
N SER A 153 0.72 4.16 13.01
CA SER A 153 1.89 5.01 12.84
C SER A 153 2.23 5.26 11.36
N PRO A 154 2.82 6.42 11.00
CA PRO A 154 3.33 6.69 9.65
C PRO A 154 4.34 5.67 9.16
N VAL A 155 5.21 5.23 10.06
CA VAL A 155 6.21 4.18 9.86
C VAL A 155 6.00 3.10 10.92
N THR A 156 5.91 1.84 10.51
CA THR A 156 5.73 0.69 11.40
C THR A 156 6.76 -0.37 11.06
N TYR A 157 7.66 -0.69 11.99
CA TYR A 157 8.57 -1.83 11.87
C TYR A 157 7.89 -3.10 12.38
N MET A 158 7.94 -4.16 11.60
CA MET A 158 7.38 -5.47 11.95
C MET A 158 8.52 -6.42 12.36
N ASP A 159 8.90 -6.41 13.63
CA ASP A 159 10.06 -7.15 14.17
C ASP A 159 10.13 -8.61 13.75
N ARG A 160 9.01 -9.33 13.83
CA ARG A 160 8.94 -10.76 13.49
C ARG A 160 9.25 -11.07 12.02
N ARG A 161 9.15 -10.09 11.13
CA ARG A 161 9.29 -10.24 9.67
C ARG A 161 10.45 -9.43 9.11
N GLY A 162 11.00 -8.48 9.87
CA GLY A 162 12.05 -7.58 9.40
C GLY A 162 11.62 -6.70 8.22
N VAL A 163 10.32 -6.35 8.16
CA VAL A 163 9.74 -5.50 7.10
C VAL A 163 9.21 -4.21 7.71
N THR A 164 9.55 -3.08 7.11
CA THR A 164 9.04 -1.76 7.47
C THR A 164 7.85 -1.40 6.59
N GLN A 165 6.73 -1.00 7.17
CA GLN A 165 5.58 -0.42 6.48
C GLN A 165 5.64 1.09 6.57
N ILE A 166 5.52 1.78 5.45
CA ILE A 166 5.42 3.23 5.37
C ILE A 166 4.09 3.65 4.75
N ARG A 167 3.60 4.84 5.12
CA ARG A 167 2.31 5.38 4.65
C ARG A 167 2.48 6.81 4.11
N PRO A 168 3.03 6.95 2.90
CA PRO A 168 3.41 8.25 2.37
C PRO A 168 2.24 9.20 2.06
N LEU A 169 1.00 8.68 1.96
CA LEU A 169 -0.20 9.48 1.69
C LEU A 169 -0.87 10.05 2.94
N LEU A 170 -0.33 9.89 4.14
CA LEU A 170 -0.97 10.35 5.39
C LEU A 170 -1.30 11.85 5.43
N TYR A 171 -0.61 12.67 4.66
CA TYR A 171 -0.91 14.10 4.54
C TYR A 171 -1.88 14.43 3.41
N ALA A 172 -2.22 13.44 2.57
CA ALA A 172 -3.16 13.62 1.48
C ALA A 172 -4.59 13.33 1.94
N ARG A 173 -5.54 14.22 1.63
CA ARG A 173 -6.97 13.95 1.81
C ARG A 173 -7.50 13.11 0.67
N GLU A 174 -8.52 12.31 0.94
CA GLU A 174 -9.18 11.47 -0.07
C GLU A 174 -9.68 12.29 -1.27
N GLU A 175 -10.21 13.49 -1.05
CA GLU A 175 -10.66 14.39 -2.11
C GLU A 175 -9.58 14.72 -3.13
N HIS A 176 -8.31 14.89 -2.69
CA HIS A 176 -7.18 15.13 -3.58
C HIS A 176 -6.87 13.90 -4.44
N ILE A 177 -6.95 12.71 -3.86
CA ILE A 177 -6.72 11.44 -4.57
C ILE A 177 -7.83 11.20 -5.58
N ARG A 178 -9.09 11.42 -5.18
CA ARG A 178 -10.26 11.26 -6.05
C ARG A 178 -10.21 12.20 -7.26
N SER A 179 -9.89 13.47 -7.05
CA SER A 179 -9.76 14.45 -8.14
C SER A 179 -8.69 14.10 -9.18
N ILE A 180 -7.63 13.39 -8.74
CA ILE A 180 -6.60 12.87 -9.63
C ILE A 180 -7.11 11.65 -10.38
N ALA A 181 -7.72 10.68 -9.68
CA ALA A 181 -8.25 9.48 -10.31
C ALA A 181 -9.28 9.79 -11.42
N GLU A 182 -10.12 10.81 -11.22
CA GLU A 182 -11.11 11.27 -12.21
C GLU A 182 -10.48 11.90 -13.47
N ARG A 183 -9.30 12.49 -13.35
CA ARG A 183 -8.58 13.09 -14.50
C ARG A 183 -7.82 12.08 -15.35
N TYR A 184 -7.62 10.89 -14.85
CA TYR A 184 -6.84 9.84 -15.52
C TYR A 184 -7.68 8.59 -15.86
N LYS A 185 -9.02 8.70 -15.74
CA LYS A 185 -9.99 7.76 -16.32
C LYS A 185 -10.13 8.03 -17.80
#